data_46fab25e9f0e7e17f28c7d3db8f1f979
#
_entry.id   46fab25e9f0e7e17f28c7d3db8f1f979
#
_cell.length_a   1.000
_cell.length_b   1.000
_cell.length_c   1.000
_cell.angle_alpha   90.00
_cell.angle_beta   90.00
_cell.angle_gamma   90.00
#
_symmetry.space_group_name_H-M   'P 1'
#
loop_
_entity.id
_entity.type
_entity.pdbx_description
1 polymer ?
#
loop_
_entity_poly.entity_id
_entity_poly.type
_entity_poly.pdbx_seq_one_letter_code
_entity_poly.pdbx_strand_id
1 'polypeptide(L)'
;MNERIYNFNPGPAVLPEDVLKEVQSELLNFHGTGMSILEISHRAPAYDEVHQQAKADIKELMGLGDDYDIIFTAGGASQTFALIPLNFATESHPGSYALSGSFSQKAYEEAVKLGVGTVAASTKEENYVRVPRQDELNIAPGAAYLHICLNNTIYGTEYHYTPQTNGVPLFADMSSDMLSRPWDFSSYDFIYAGVQKNLGPAGVVLNIAKKELLANTPAELPTMLRYSTFQKNDSLYNTPPVFAIYIVGKVARWIKERGGLAAMGEANAKKAALLYDAIDSSEGFYRGHAAKDSRSRMNVTFRLPTEELEKAFVAEAKEHNLGGIKGHRSVGGMRASIYNAMPLAGVEALAAFMAEFRKKQ
;
A
#
# COMPACT_ATOMS: atom_id res chain seq x y z
N MET A 1 11.87 30.26 4.52
CA MET A 1 11.74 28.80 4.74
C MET A 1 11.80 28.16 3.37
N ASN A 2 12.64 27.16 3.17
CA ASN A 2 12.63 26.45 1.89
C ASN A 2 11.26 25.79 1.71
N GLU A 3 10.59 26.04 0.60
CA GLU A 3 9.34 25.37 0.26
C GLU A 3 9.58 23.85 0.17
N ARG A 4 8.61 23.08 0.63
CA ARG A 4 8.66 21.62 0.49
C ARG A 4 8.49 21.25 -0.99
N ILE A 5 9.32 20.33 -1.48
CA ILE A 5 9.16 19.79 -2.83
C ILE A 5 7.92 18.87 -2.91
N TYR A 6 7.37 18.73 -4.09
CA TYR A 6 6.38 17.69 -4.38
C TYR A 6 7.08 16.33 -4.48
N ASN A 7 6.83 15.47 -3.49
CA ASN A 7 7.51 14.20 -3.33
C ASN A 7 6.71 13.04 -3.97
N PHE A 8 7.13 12.59 -5.14
CA PHE A 8 6.52 11.47 -5.88
C PHE A 8 7.17 10.11 -5.58
N ASN A 9 7.95 9.98 -4.52
CA ASN A 9 8.56 8.70 -4.14
C ASN A 9 7.50 7.62 -3.86
N PRO A 10 7.80 6.36 -4.21
CA PRO A 10 6.86 5.24 -4.04
C PRO A 10 6.77 4.68 -2.62
N GLY A 11 7.72 5.05 -1.76
CA GLY A 11 7.81 4.61 -0.37
C GLY A 11 9.27 4.51 0.11
N PRO A 12 9.61 5.15 1.27
CA PRO A 12 8.75 6.05 2.04
C PRO A 12 8.20 7.20 1.19
N ALA A 13 6.92 7.49 1.36
CA ALA A 13 6.19 8.44 0.51
C ALA A 13 5.88 9.75 1.24
N VAL A 14 5.22 10.66 0.52
CA VAL A 14 4.71 11.91 1.09
C VAL A 14 3.72 11.63 2.22
N LEU A 15 3.81 12.41 3.31
CA LEU A 15 2.83 12.42 4.41
C LEU A 15 2.03 13.74 4.38
N PRO A 16 0.80 13.75 4.89
CA PRO A 16 0.02 14.97 4.99
C PRO A 16 0.76 16.01 5.82
N GLU A 17 0.89 17.22 5.30
CA GLU A 17 1.63 18.28 5.98
C GLU A 17 0.99 18.68 7.31
N ASP A 18 -0.35 18.67 7.36
CA ASP A 18 -1.09 18.96 8.60
C ASP A 18 -0.74 17.95 9.70
N VAL A 19 -0.68 16.67 9.34
CA VAL A 19 -0.23 15.59 10.27
C VAL A 19 1.21 15.84 10.74
N LEU A 20 2.11 16.21 9.83
CA LEU A 20 3.50 16.50 10.22
C LEU A 20 3.62 17.70 11.15
N LYS A 21 2.82 18.75 10.94
CA LYS A 21 2.77 19.93 11.83
C LYS A 21 2.21 19.58 13.20
N GLU A 22 1.16 18.77 13.26
CA GLU A 22 0.59 18.27 14.50
C GLU A 22 1.62 17.46 15.29
N VAL A 23 2.27 16.47 14.65
CA VAL A 23 3.34 15.67 15.23
C VAL A 23 4.49 16.55 15.74
N GLN A 24 4.90 17.56 14.98
CA GLN A 24 5.94 18.49 15.38
C GLN A 24 5.56 19.24 16.66
N SER A 25 4.30 19.68 16.79
CA SER A 25 3.81 20.40 17.97
C SER A 25 3.73 19.54 19.23
N GLU A 26 3.50 18.23 19.08
CA GLU A 26 3.34 17.27 20.18
C GLU A 26 4.67 16.54 20.53
N LEU A 27 5.72 16.71 19.71
CA LEU A 27 6.90 15.84 19.75
C LEU A 27 7.64 15.87 21.09
N LEU A 28 7.75 17.01 21.75
CA LEU A 28 8.48 17.16 23.02
C LEU A 28 7.59 16.95 24.25
N ASN A 29 6.29 17.16 24.13
CA ASN A 29 5.34 17.05 25.24
C ASN A 29 4.00 16.54 24.73
N PHE A 30 3.89 15.24 24.60
CA PHE A 30 2.67 14.58 24.11
C PHE A 30 1.51 14.77 25.08
N HIS A 31 0.50 15.50 24.66
CA HIS A 31 -0.75 15.76 25.43
C HIS A 31 -0.53 16.20 26.88
N GLY A 32 0.55 16.93 27.16
CA GLY A 32 0.84 17.42 28.51
C GLY A 32 1.46 16.40 29.48
N THR A 33 1.87 15.23 28.99
CA THR A 33 2.50 14.18 29.80
C THR A 33 3.91 14.55 30.30
N GLY A 34 4.53 15.60 29.74
CA GLY A 34 5.93 15.97 29.99
C GLY A 34 6.93 15.06 29.27
N MET A 35 6.48 14.15 28.44
CA MET A 35 7.30 13.20 27.67
C MET A 35 6.92 13.25 26.18
N SER A 36 7.87 12.90 25.31
CA SER A 36 7.60 12.61 23.90
C SER A 36 6.83 11.30 23.76
N ILE A 37 5.98 11.19 22.75
CA ILE A 37 5.37 9.89 22.38
C ILE A 37 6.45 8.81 22.11
N LEU A 38 7.66 9.21 21.70
CA LEU A 38 8.82 8.32 21.50
C LEU A 38 9.35 7.69 22.79
N GLU A 39 9.08 8.32 23.93
CA GLU A 39 9.58 7.92 25.26
C GLU A 39 8.51 7.24 26.12
N ILE A 40 7.23 7.36 25.71
CA ILE A 40 6.10 6.79 26.45
C ILE A 40 6.09 5.27 26.31
N SER A 41 6.00 4.58 27.45
CA SER A 41 5.86 3.12 27.46
C SER A 41 4.62 2.69 26.68
N HIS A 42 4.76 1.67 25.85
CA HIS A 42 3.63 1.06 25.11
C HIS A 42 2.58 0.42 26.05
N ARG A 43 2.83 0.36 27.34
CA ARG A 43 1.90 -0.12 28.39
C ARG A 43 1.27 1.02 29.18
N ALA A 44 1.61 2.27 28.88
CA ALA A 44 1.03 3.42 29.53
C ALA A 44 -0.35 3.76 28.93
N PRO A 45 -1.29 4.28 29.75
CA PRO A 45 -2.62 4.66 29.27
C PRO A 45 -2.60 5.64 28.09
N ALA A 46 -1.65 6.57 28.07
CA ALA A 46 -1.51 7.54 26.98
C ALA A 46 -1.18 6.91 25.63
N TYR A 47 -0.42 5.80 25.62
CA TYR A 47 -0.18 5.06 24.38
C TYR A 47 -1.34 4.11 24.05
N ASP A 48 -1.94 3.49 25.06
CA ASP A 48 -3.13 2.64 24.82
C ASP A 48 -4.25 3.41 24.10
N GLU A 49 -4.49 4.66 24.52
CA GLU A 49 -5.44 5.55 23.83
C GLU A 49 -5.07 5.75 22.35
N VAL A 50 -3.81 6.03 22.05
CA VAL A 50 -3.32 6.18 20.67
C VAL A 50 -3.53 4.90 19.88
N HIS A 51 -3.21 3.75 20.46
CA HIS A 51 -3.30 2.45 19.83
C HIS A 51 -4.75 2.07 19.49
N GLN A 52 -5.63 2.18 20.49
CA GLN A 52 -7.05 1.86 20.32
C GLN A 52 -7.75 2.83 19.35
N GLN A 53 -7.43 4.13 19.42
CA GLN A 53 -8.00 5.11 18.51
C GLN A 53 -7.56 4.86 17.06
N ALA A 54 -6.29 4.51 16.82
CA ALA A 54 -5.81 4.16 15.48
C ALA A 54 -6.57 2.96 14.91
N LYS A 55 -6.78 1.90 15.71
CA LYS A 55 -7.58 0.73 15.31
C LYS A 55 -9.03 1.10 15.02
N ALA A 56 -9.65 1.90 15.89
CA ALA A 56 -11.03 2.34 15.74
C ALA A 56 -11.26 3.16 14.47
N ASP A 57 -10.37 4.13 14.19
CA ASP A 57 -10.48 4.98 13.02
C ASP A 57 -10.30 4.19 11.72
N ILE A 58 -9.37 3.24 11.68
CA ILE A 58 -9.17 2.36 10.52
C ILE A 58 -10.40 1.47 10.31
N LYS A 59 -10.90 0.85 11.38
CA LYS A 59 -12.08 -0.04 11.34
C LYS A 59 -13.31 0.69 10.83
N GLU A 60 -13.56 1.91 11.32
CA GLU A 60 -14.64 2.78 10.89
C GLU A 60 -14.51 3.16 9.41
N LEU A 61 -13.33 3.61 8.97
CA LEU A 61 -13.08 3.97 7.57
C LEU A 61 -13.34 2.80 6.62
N MET A 62 -13.05 1.58 7.05
CA MET A 62 -13.22 0.38 6.24
C MET A 62 -14.63 -0.21 6.34
N GLY A 63 -15.46 0.27 7.27
CA GLY A 63 -16.81 -0.27 7.50
C GLY A 63 -16.82 -1.73 7.97
N LEU A 64 -15.79 -2.16 8.72
CA LEU A 64 -15.64 -3.54 9.15
C LEU A 64 -16.41 -3.83 10.46
N GLY A 65 -16.99 -5.02 10.52
CA GLY A 65 -17.69 -5.56 11.69
C GLY A 65 -16.77 -6.06 12.80
N ASP A 66 -17.36 -6.56 13.88
CA ASP A 66 -16.63 -7.08 15.04
C ASP A 66 -15.98 -8.44 14.83
N ASP A 67 -16.23 -9.08 13.71
CA ASP A 67 -15.59 -10.30 13.24
C ASP A 67 -14.17 -10.08 12.74
N TYR A 68 -13.78 -8.82 12.46
CA TYR A 68 -12.41 -8.45 12.09
C TYR A 68 -11.59 -7.95 13.27
N ASP A 69 -10.29 -8.20 13.20
CA ASP A 69 -9.29 -7.61 14.09
C ASP A 69 -8.23 -6.86 13.28
N ILE A 70 -7.64 -5.86 13.92
CA ILE A 70 -6.56 -5.04 13.39
C ILE A 70 -5.33 -5.27 14.26
N ILE A 71 -4.26 -5.72 13.66
CA ILE A 71 -2.99 -5.94 14.35
C ILE A 71 -1.85 -5.22 13.61
N PHE A 72 -0.88 -4.75 14.38
CA PHE A 72 0.33 -4.12 13.88
C PHE A 72 1.52 -5.07 14.06
N THR A 73 2.28 -5.28 13.00
CA THR A 73 3.53 -6.03 13.03
C THR A 73 4.69 -5.18 12.54
N ALA A 74 5.92 -5.52 12.89
CA ALA A 74 7.13 -4.92 12.32
C ALA A 74 7.58 -5.70 11.06
N GLY A 75 8.65 -5.27 10.41
CA GLY A 75 9.35 -6.02 9.35
C GLY A 75 8.94 -5.71 7.92
N GLY A 76 7.92 -4.91 7.68
CA GLY A 76 7.43 -4.53 6.36
C GLY A 76 6.71 -5.68 5.62
N ALA A 77 6.06 -5.36 4.50
CA ALA A 77 5.31 -6.32 3.68
C ALA A 77 6.17 -7.52 3.23
N SER A 78 7.49 -7.34 3.07
CA SER A 78 8.39 -8.45 2.70
C SER A 78 8.45 -9.55 3.76
N GLN A 79 8.35 -9.21 5.05
CA GLN A 79 8.25 -10.22 6.10
C GLN A 79 6.85 -10.87 6.08
N THR A 80 5.81 -10.11 5.79
CA THR A 80 4.44 -10.62 5.67
C THR A 80 4.32 -11.67 4.56
N PHE A 81 5.07 -11.53 3.46
CA PHE A 81 5.12 -12.54 2.40
C PHE A 81 5.53 -13.93 2.90
N ALA A 82 6.42 -14.01 3.89
CA ALA A 82 6.80 -15.27 4.52
C ALA A 82 5.83 -15.67 5.65
N LEU A 83 5.33 -14.69 6.45
CA LEU A 83 4.43 -14.98 7.56
C LEU A 83 3.10 -15.56 7.11
N ILE A 84 2.52 -15.09 6.00
CA ILE A 84 1.25 -15.60 5.48
C ILE A 84 1.33 -17.11 5.21
N PRO A 85 2.21 -17.61 4.35
CA PRO A 85 2.26 -19.04 4.09
C PRO A 85 2.66 -19.86 5.32
N LEU A 86 3.51 -19.37 6.21
CA LEU A 86 3.85 -20.03 7.48
C LEU A 86 2.64 -20.23 8.39
N ASN A 87 1.71 -19.25 8.42
CA ASN A 87 0.57 -19.30 9.32
C ASN A 87 -0.66 -19.98 8.74
N PHE A 88 -0.82 -19.99 7.41
CA PHE A 88 -2.10 -20.35 6.80
C PHE A 88 -2.04 -21.45 5.74
N ALA A 89 -0.86 -21.79 5.24
CA ALA A 89 -0.72 -22.79 4.18
C ALA A 89 -0.04 -24.07 4.66
N THR A 90 -0.38 -25.18 4.01
CA THR A 90 0.28 -26.48 4.17
C THR A 90 0.47 -27.12 2.78
N GLU A 91 1.22 -28.21 2.67
CA GLU A 91 1.36 -28.94 1.42
C GLU A 91 0.02 -29.45 0.88
N SER A 92 -0.91 -29.86 1.77
CA SER A 92 -2.26 -30.31 1.39
C SER A 92 -3.24 -29.17 1.12
N HIS A 93 -2.97 -27.97 1.63
CA HIS A 93 -3.77 -26.77 1.47
C HIS A 93 -2.85 -25.59 1.10
N PRO A 94 -2.35 -25.54 -0.15
CA PRO A 94 -1.39 -24.53 -0.55
C PRO A 94 -2.03 -23.15 -0.68
N GLY A 95 -1.20 -22.11 -0.62
CA GLY A 95 -1.60 -20.78 -1.05
C GLY A 95 -1.63 -20.69 -2.57
N SER A 96 -2.70 -20.13 -3.15
CA SER A 96 -2.79 -19.78 -4.57
C SER A 96 -2.48 -18.31 -4.79
N TYR A 97 -1.67 -18.01 -5.79
CA TYR A 97 -1.18 -16.63 -6.03
C TYR A 97 -1.52 -16.14 -7.43
N ALA A 98 -2.14 -14.96 -7.53
CA ALA A 98 -2.31 -14.25 -8.78
C ALA A 98 -1.13 -13.30 -9.01
N LEU A 99 -0.27 -13.62 -9.96
CA LEU A 99 0.98 -12.93 -10.22
C LEU A 99 0.75 -11.76 -11.18
N SER A 100 0.53 -10.58 -10.64
CA SER A 100 0.26 -9.33 -11.36
C SER A 100 1.41 -8.32 -11.33
N GLY A 101 2.55 -8.66 -10.70
CA GLY A 101 3.70 -7.77 -10.57
C GLY A 101 4.79 -8.34 -9.69
N SER A 102 5.86 -7.55 -9.47
CA SER A 102 7.02 -7.99 -8.70
C SER A 102 6.71 -8.35 -7.25
N PHE A 103 5.74 -7.68 -6.60
CA PHE A 103 5.45 -7.97 -5.19
C PHE A 103 4.62 -9.24 -5.03
N SER A 104 3.63 -9.49 -5.89
CA SER A 104 2.92 -10.77 -5.90
C SER A 104 3.86 -11.94 -6.26
N GLN A 105 4.82 -11.72 -7.18
CA GLN A 105 5.86 -12.71 -7.49
C GLN A 105 6.72 -13.03 -6.26
N LYS A 106 7.18 -12.02 -5.51
CA LYS A 106 7.96 -12.21 -4.28
C LYS A 106 7.16 -12.93 -3.19
N ALA A 107 5.88 -12.59 -3.02
CA ALA A 107 5.02 -13.29 -2.07
C ALA A 107 4.88 -14.78 -2.42
N TYR A 108 4.69 -15.09 -3.69
CA TYR A 108 4.68 -16.47 -4.20
C TYR A 108 6.00 -17.20 -3.96
N GLU A 109 7.14 -16.54 -4.22
CA GLU A 109 8.47 -17.13 -4.02
C GLU A 109 8.73 -17.54 -2.56
N GLU A 110 8.21 -16.79 -1.57
CA GLU A 110 8.29 -17.19 -0.17
C GLU A 110 7.47 -18.45 0.12
N ALA A 111 6.27 -18.58 -0.46
CA ALA A 111 5.46 -19.79 -0.32
C ALA A 111 6.09 -21.01 -1.03
N VAL A 112 6.76 -20.79 -2.16
CA VAL A 112 7.50 -21.85 -2.88
C VAL A 112 8.68 -22.36 -2.03
N LYS A 113 9.41 -21.50 -1.34
CA LYS A 113 10.49 -21.92 -0.41
C LYS A 113 10.00 -22.86 0.70
N LEU A 114 8.73 -22.70 1.09
CA LEU A 114 8.08 -23.53 2.09
C LEU A 114 7.37 -24.77 1.49
N GLY A 115 7.38 -24.94 0.16
CA GLY A 115 6.70 -26.04 -0.52
C GLY A 115 5.16 -25.91 -0.58
N VAL A 116 4.61 -24.73 -0.33
CA VAL A 116 3.17 -24.52 -0.16
C VAL A 116 2.57 -23.46 -1.13
N GLY A 117 3.25 -23.14 -2.22
CA GLY A 117 2.82 -22.13 -3.19
C GLY A 117 2.37 -22.71 -4.52
N THR A 118 1.23 -22.22 -5.05
CA THR A 118 0.72 -22.49 -6.39
C THR A 118 0.38 -21.20 -7.12
N VAL A 119 0.37 -21.23 -8.45
CA VAL A 119 0.01 -20.07 -9.27
C VAL A 119 -1.44 -20.20 -9.73
N ALA A 120 -2.28 -19.22 -9.38
CA ALA A 120 -3.66 -19.12 -9.85
C ALA A 120 -3.76 -18.46 -11.23
N ALA A 121 -2.96 -17.42 -11.47
CA ALA A 121 -2.86 -16.72 -12.75
C ALA A 121 -1.55 -15.95 -12.81
N SER A 122 -1.09 -15.58 -14.01
CA SER A 122 0.09 -14.73 -14.19
C SER A 122 -0.02 -13.89 -15.46
N THR A 123 0.29 -12.61 -15.35
CA THR A 123 0.44 -11.70 -16.50
C THR A 123 1.91 -11.36 -16.79
N LYS A 124 2.83 -12.20 -16.30
CA LYS A 124 4.28 -11.99 -16.44
C LYS A 124 4.76 -11.95 -17.88
N GLU A 125 4.21 -12.82 -18.73
CA GLU A 125 4.58 -12.88 -20.16
C GLU A 125 4.13 -11.63 -20.92
N GLU A 126 3.09 -10.94 -20.42
CA GLU A 126 2.64 -9.64 -20.89
C GLU A 126 3.37 -8.48 -20.20
N ASN A 127 4.48 -8.75 -19.50
CA ASN A 127 5.24 -7.77 -18.73
C ASN A 127 4.40 -7.00 -17.70
N TYR A 128 3.38 -7.65 -17.12
CA TYR A 128 2.49 -7.09 -16.09
C TYR A 128 1.80 -5.79 -16.51
N VAL A 129 1.47 -5.64 -17.79
CA VAL A 129 0.74 -4.45 -18.30
C VAL A 129 -0.70 -4.38 -17.79
N ARG A 130 -1.21 -5.47 -17.23
CA ARG A 130 -2.54 -5.57 -16.63
C ARG A 130 -2.54 -6.51 -15.43
N VAL A 131 -3.62 -6.52 -14.68
CA VAL A 131 -3.91 -7.56 -13.68
C VAL A 131 -4.60 -8.76 -14.37
N PRO A 132 -4.54 -9.98 -13.80
CA PRO A 132 -5.33 -11.12 -14.28
C PRO A 132 -6.83 -10.79 -14.29
N ARG A 133 -7.57 -11.34 -15.23
CA ARG A 133 -9.04 -11.29 -15.30
C ARG A 133 -9.65 -12.40 -14.48
N GLN A 134 -10.93 -12.29 -14.15
CA GLN A 134 -11.63 -13.29 -13.34
C GLN A 134 -11.61 -14.69 -13.96
N ASP A 135 -11.77 -14.78 -15.26
CA ASP A 135 -11.81 -16.04 -16.02
C ASP A 135 -10.43 -16.70 -16.19
N GLU A 136 -9.37 -15.98 -15.89
CA GLU A 136 -7.98 -16.50 -15.89
C GLU A 136 -7.57 -17.09 -14.55
N LEU A 137 -8.36 -16.86 -13.49
CA LEU A 137 -8.04 -17.34 -12.14
C LEU A 137 -8.34 -18.84 -12.00
N ASN A 138 -7.29 -19.65 -11.99
CA ASN A 138 -7.37 -21.07 -11.73
C ASN A 138 -6.84 -21.39 -10.31
N ILE A 139 -7.71 -21.18 -9.31
CA ILE A 139 -7.38 -21.41 -7.91
C ILE A 139 -7.20 -22.90 -7.66
N ALA A 140 -6.12 -23.31 -7.02
CA ALA A 140 -5.85 -24.71 -6.74
C ALA A 140 -6.96 -25.34 -5.89
N PRO A 141 -7.41 -26.57 -6.19
CA PRO A 141 -8.39 -27.28 -5.35
C PRO A 141 -7.88 -27.38 -3.91
N GLY A 142 -8.73 -27.01 -2.94
CA GLY A 142 -8.37 -27.04 -1.52
C GLY A 142 -7.35 -25.98 -1.09
N ALA A 143 -7.12 -24.95 -1.91
CA ALA A 143 -6.23 -23.84 -1.55
C ALA A 143 -6.66 -23.20 -0.22
N ALA A 144 -5.68 -22.92 0.64
CA ALA A 144 -5.90 -22.22 1.91
C ALA A 144 -6.36 -20.76 1.69
N TYR A 145 -5.88 -20.15 0.61
CA TYR A 145 -6.24 -18.78 0.22
C TYR A 145 -5.90 -18.49 -1.24
N LEU A 146 -6.55 -17.47 -1.81
CA LEU A 146 -6.07 -16.76 -3.00
C LEU A 146 -5.38 -15.48 -2.54
N HIS A 147 -4.12 -15.28 -2.95
CA HIS A 147 -3.37 -14.04 -2.69
C HIS A 147 -3.32 -13.16 -3.93
N ILE A 148 -3.66 -11.87 -3.76
CA ILE A 148 -3.50 -10.83 -4.77
C ILE A 148 -2.67 -9.65 -4.26
N CYS A 149 -2.05 -8.91 -5.17
CA CYS A 149 -1.52 -7.58 -4.89
C CYS A 149 -2.47 -6.57 -5.57
N LEU A 150 -3.28 -5.85 -4.77
CA LEU A 150 -4.39 -5.04 -5.27
C LEU A 150 -3.89 -3.91 -6.17
N ASN A 151 -2.77 -3.28 -5.80
CA ASN A 151 -2.11 -2.25 -6.60
C ASN A 151 -0.61 -2.50 -6.75
N ASN A 152 -0.13 -2.57 -7.97
CA ASN A 152 1.25 -2.88 -8.32
C ASN A 152 2.10 -1.61 -8.45
N THR A 153 2.76 -1.22 -7.39
CA THR A 153 3.57 0.02 -7.28
C THR A 153 4.62 0.19 -8.37
N ILE A 154 5.19 -0.91 -8.88
CA ILE A 154 6.28 -0.89 -9.87
C ILE A 154 5.75 -0.72 -11.29
N TYR A 155 4.66 -1.41 -11.63
CA TYR A 155 4.11 -1.46 -12.99
C TYR A 155 2.96 -0.47 -13.21
N GLY A 156 2.37 0.06 -12.12
CA GLY A 156 1.25 1.00 -12.20
C GLY A 156 -0.07 0.34 -12.63
N THR A 157 -0.24 -0.94 -12.27
CA THR A 157 -1.49 -1.68 -12.53
C THR A 157 -2.24 -1.92 -11.22
N GLU A 158 -3.57 -1.92 -11.29
CA GLU A 158 -4.47 -2.00 -10.14
C GLU A 158 -5.68 -2.87 -10.48
N TYR A 159 -6.15 -3.67 -9.52
CA TYR A 159 -7.43 -4.34 -9.62
C TYR A 159 -8.57 -3.34 -9.44
N HIS A 160 -9.52 -3.36 -10.38
CA HIS A 160 -10.77 -2.58 -10.29
C HIS A 160 -11.98 -3.47 -9.98
N TYR A 161 -11.74 -4.72 -9.63
CA TYR A 161 -12.75 -5.69 -9.23
C TYR A 161 -12.23 -6.54 -8.06
N THR A 162 -13.14 -7.10 -7.27
CA THR A 162 -12.81 -8.10 -6.24
C THR A 162 -12.92 -9.49 -6.86
N PRO A 163 -11.86 -10.31 -6.84
CA PRO A 163 -11.93 -11.68 -7.35
C PRO A 163 -12.98 -12.54 -6.65
N GLN A 164 -13.76 -13.28 -7.42
CA GLN A 164 -14.63 -14.32 -6.90
C GLN A 164 -13.80 -15.60 -6.69
N THR A 165 -13.79 -16.10 -5.47
CA THR A 165 -12.91 -17.20 -5.06
C THR A 165 -13.64 -18.52 -4.84
N ASN A 166 -14.96 -18.54 -5.02
CA ASN A 166 -15.81 -19.74 -4.78
C ASN A 166 -15.63 -20.32 -3.36
N GLY A 167 -15.49 -19.45 -2.36
CA GLY A 167 -15.37 -19.83 -0.95
C GLY A 167 -13.94 -20.06 -0.45
N VAL A 168 -12.93 -19.91 -1.31
CA VAL A 168 -11.53 -19.86 -0.86
C VAL A 168 -11.26 -18.48 -0.24
N PRO A 169 -10.63 -18.39 0.95
CA PRO A 169 -10.27 -17.12 1.58
C PRO A 169 -9.47 -16.20 0.66
N LEU A 170 -9.84 -14.92 0.60
CA LEU A 170 -9.17 -13.91 -0.23
C LEU A 170 -8.21 -13.05 0.61
N PHE A 171 -6.93 -13.08 0.26
CA PHE A 171 -5.85 -12.34 0.90
C PHE A 171 -5.30 -11.26 -0.03
N ALA A 172 -5.10 -10.05 0.48
CA ALA A 172 -4.66 -8.92 -0.35
C ALA A 172 -3.50 -8.12 0.25
N ASP A 173 -2.47 -7.90 -0.56
CA ASP A 173 -1.52 -6.80 -0.36
C ASP A 173 -2.15 -5.49 -0.86
N MET A 174 -2.50 -4.61 0.07
CA MET A 174 -3.03 -3.28 -0.20
C MET A 174 -2.02 -2.17 0.15
N SER A 175 -0.72 -2.47 0.24
CA SER A 175 0.28 -1.51 0.72
C SER A 175 0.26 -0.17 -0.01
N SER A 176 0.00 -0.15 -1.32
CA SER A 176 0.10 1.07 -2.12
C SER A 176 -1.24 1.74 -2.44
N ASP A 177 -2.36 1.16 -2.02
CA ASP A 177 -3.68 1.74 -2.20
C ASP A 177 -4.59 1.65 -0.96
N MET A 178 -4.02 1.25 0.18
CA MET A 178 -4.74 1.16 1.45
C MET A 178 -5.41 2.47 1.81
N LEU A 179 -6.73 2.43 2.08
CA LEU A 179 -7.56 3.60 2.39
C LEU A 179 -7.54 4.70 1.30
N SER A 180 -7.38 4.32 0.04
CA SER A 180 -7.33 5.28 -1.08
C SER A 180 -8.70 5.61 -1.66
N ARG A 181 -9.69 4.77 -1.45
CA ARG A 181 -11.06 4.87 -1.99
C ARG A 181 -12.00 3.93 -1.26
N PRO A 182 -13.33 4.08 -1.44
CA PRO A 182 -14.29 3.07 -1.00
C PRO A 182 -14.00 1.73 -1.68
N TRP A 183 -14.09 0.66 -0.88
CA TRP A 183 -13.93 -0.71 -1.32
C TRP A 183 -14.76 -1.62 -0.43
N ASP A 184 -15.24 -2.75 -0.94
CA ASP A 184 -15.86 -3.76 -0.09
C ASP A 184 -14.77 -4.57 0.62
N PHE A 185 -14.28 -4.05 1.75
CA PHE A 185 -13.24 -4.71 2.54
C PHE A 185 -13.73 -6.01 3.20
N SER A 186 -15.04 -6.17 3.38
CA SER A 186 -15.62 -7.37 3.96
C SER A 186 -15.51 -8.61 3.05
N SER A 187 -15.23 -8.40 1.77
CA SER A 187 -14.93 -9.47 0.81
C SER A 187 -13.56 -10.12 1.00
N TYR A 188 -12.70 -9.57 1.88
CA TYR A 188 -11.35 -10.07 2.12
C TYR A 188 -11.25 -10.71 3.50
N ASP A 189 -10.62 -11.88 3.58
CA ASP A 189 -10.40 -12.57 4.84
C ASP A 189 -9.10 -12.09 5.54
N PHE A 190 -8.13 -11.63 4.75
CA PHE A 190 -6.87 -11.05 5.23
C PHE A 190 -6.39 -9.92 4.31
N ILE A 191 -6.20 -8.74 4.89
CA ILE A 191 -5.61 -7.57 4.21
C ILE A 191 -4.34 -7.19 4.95
N TYR A 192 -3.30 -6.83 4.23
CA TYR A 192 -2.13 -6.23 4.85
C TYR A 192 -1.60 -5.04 4.04
N ALA A 193 -0.92 -4.13 4.74
CA ALA A 193 -0.32 -2.95 4.14
C ALA A 193 0.97 -2.56 4.86
N GLY A 194 2.08 -2.51 4.14
CA GLY A 194 3.26 -1.78 4.59
C GLY A 194 2.95 -0.28 4.58
N VAL A 195 2.89 0.35 5.75
CA VAL A 195 2.31 1.68 5.92
C VAL A 195 3.10 2.82 5.26
N GLN A 196 4.39 2.61 4.93
CA GLN A 196 5.31 3.62 4.38
C GLN A 196 4.91 4.19 3.01
N LYS A 197 3.84 3.71 2.41
CA LYS A 197 3.34 4.20 1.12
C LYS A 197 2.21 5.20 1.32
N ASN A 198 1.09 4.76 1.90
CA ASN A 198 -0.14 5.55 1.94
C ASN A 198 -0.61 5.96 3.33
N LEU A 199 -0.05 5.38 4.40
CA LEU A 199 -0.60 5.54 5.76
C LEU A 199 0.38 6.09 6.81
N GLY A 200 1.69 6.06 6.59
CA GLY A 200 2.61 6.45 7.64
C GLY A 200 4.09 6.29 7.27
N PRO A 201 5.00 6.31 8.25
CA PRO A 201 6.41 6.07 8.05
C PRO A 201 6.71 4.56 7.93
N ALA A 202 7.94 4.24 7.49
CA ALA A 202 8.41 2.84 7.47
C ALA A 202 8.49 2.25 8.88
N GLY A 203 8.33 0.92 8.99
CA GLY A 203 8.55 0.15 10.23
C GLY A 203 7.32 -0.63 10.72
N VAL A 204 6.15 -0.36 10.19
CA VAL A 204 4.89 -1.04 10.54
C VAL A 204 4.26 -1.70 9.33
N VAL A 205 3.66 -2.86 9.55
CA VAL A 205 2.64 -3.45 8.68
C VAL A 205 1.33 -3.46 9.44
N LEU A 206 0.32 -2.87 8.83
CA LEU A 206 -1.06 -2.99 9.23
C LEU A 206 -1.60 -4.31 8.67
N ASN A 207 -2.12 -5.17 9.54
CA ASN A 207 -2.79 -6.40 9.15
C ASN A 207 -4.24 -6.36 9.66
N ILE A 208 -5.18 -6.70 8.81
CA ILE A 208 -6.61 -6.69 9.08
C ILE A 208 -7.16 -8.01 8.63
N ALA A 209 -7.73 -8.78 9.53
CA ALA A 209 -8.20 -10.11 9.19
C ALA A 209 -9.37 -10.56 10.06
N LYS A 210 -10.10 -11.58 9.59
CA LYS A 210 -11.11 -12.24 10.39
C LYS A 210 -10.48 -12.80 11.66
N LYS A 211 -11.10 -12.56 12.79
CA LYS A 211 -10.62 -12.99 14.12
C LYS A 211 -10.39 -14.49 14.19
N GLU A 212 -11.29 -15.27 13.59
CA GLU A 212 -11.17 -16.71 13.53
C GLU A 212 -9.91 -17.17 12.79
N LEU A 213 -9.59 -16.51 11.67
CA LEU A 213 -8.38 -16.83 10.90
C LEU A 213 -7.11 -16.57 11.73
N LEU A 214 -7.04 -15.42 12.42
CA LEU A 214 -5.90 -15.06 13.28
C LEU A 214 -5.73 -15.99 14.48
N ALA A 215 -6.85 -16.49 15.05
CA ALA A 215 -6.84 -17.38 16.21
C ALA A 215 -6.30 -18.77 15.87
N ASN A 216 -6.49 -19.25 14.65
CA ASN A 216 -6.19 -20.61 14.19
C ASN A 216 -4.83 -20.72 13.48
N THR A 217 -3.78 -20.18 14.09
CA THR A 217 -2.40 -20.27 13.56
C THR A 217 -1.62 -21.38 14.25
N PRO A 218 -0.66 -22.06 13.53
CA PRO A 218 0.06 -23.21 14.07
C PRO A 218 0.80 -22.92 15.38
N ALA A 219 0.57 -23.76 16.41
CA ALA A 219 1.13 -23.52 17.75
C ALA A 219 2.65 -23.79 17.81
N GLU A 220 3.17 -24.57 16.89
CA GLU A 220 4.58 -24.95 16.76
C GLU A 220 5.46 -23.85 16.18
N LEU A 221 4.88 -22.84 15.55
CA LEU A 221 5.66 -21.71 15.06
C LEU A 221 6.26 -20.92 16.22
N PRO A 222 7.47 -20.35 16.04
CA PRO A 222 8.06 -19.43 17.01
C PRO A 222 7.11 -18.28 17.34
N THR A 223 7.09 -17.88 18.62
CA THR A 223 6.09 -16.94 19.18
C THR A 223 5.86 -15.69 18.33
N MET A 224 6.94 -15.03 17.88
CA MET A 224 6.87 -13.79 17.10
C MET A 224 6.55 -14.01 15.60
N LEU A 225 6.42 -15.26 15.16
CA LEU A 225 6.01 -15.59 13.79
C LEU A 225 4.54 -15.99 13.70
N ARG A 226 3.80 -16.02 14.81
CA ARG A 226 2.38 -16.39 14.88
C ARG A 226 1.49 -15.18 14.94
N TYR A 227 0.52 -15.08 14.05
CA TYR A 227 -0.49 -14.02 14.10
C TYR A 227 -1.36 -14.09 15.36
N SER A 228 -1.65 -15.29 15.90
CA SER A 228 -2.38 -15.43 17.16
C SER A 228 -1.66 -14.82 18.35
N THR A 229 -0.32 -14.70 18.34
CA THR A 229 0.43 -13.99 19.38
C THR A 229 0.09 -12.50 19.37
N PHE A 230 0.09 -11.89 18.18
CA PHE A 230 -0.26 -10.47 18.03
C PHE A 230 -1.72 -10.22 18.37
N GLN A 231 -2.64 -11.08 17.94
CA GLN A 231 -4.06 -10.97 18.26
C GLN A 231 -4.32 -11.02 19.77
N LYS A 232 -3.82 -12.07 20.45
CA LYS A 232 -4.04 -12.27 21.88
C LYS A 232 -3.45 -11.17 22.78
N ASN A 233 -2.43 -10.49 22.29
CA ASN A 233 -1.73 -9.43 23.03
C ASN A 233 -1.97 -8.04 22.45
N ASP A 234 -2.98 -7.88 21.58
CA ASP A 234 -3.32 -6.60 20.94
C ASP A 234 -2.10 -5.92 20.30
N SER A 235 -1.25 -6.71 19.62
CA SER A 235 0.03 -6.27 19.03
C SER A 235 1.09 -5.81 20.05
N LEU A 236 0.85 -5.96 21.36
CA LEU A 236 1.69 -5.48 22.45
C LEU A 236 2.45 -6.60 23.20
N TYR A 237 2.64 -7.75 22.55
CA TYR A 237 3.46 -8.83 23.12
C TYR A 237 4.89 -8.36 23.46
N ASN A 238 5.49 -7.59 22.56
CA ASN A 238 6.72 -6.83 22.77
C ASN A 238 6.47 -5.35 22.46
N THR A 239 7.45 -4.49 22.68
CA THR A 239 7.35 -3.07 22.33
C THR A 239 7.18 -2.89 20.82
N PRO A 240 6.03 -2.36 20.36
CA PRO A 240 5.80 -2.13 18.94
C PRO A 240 6.50 -0.85 18.47
N PRO A 241 6.52 -0.56 17.17
CA PRO A 241 6.97 0.73 16.63
C PRO A 241 5.99 1.87 16.97
N VAL A 242 5.96 2.29 18.24
CA VAL A 242 5.04 3.24 18.87
C VAL A 242 4.81 4.48 18.02
N PHE A 243 5.90 5.16 17.60
CA PHE A 243 5.83 6.39 16.83
C PHE A 243 5.20 6.18 15.44
N ALA A 244 5.50 5.07 14.80
CA ALA A 244 4.93 4.78 13.49
C ALA A 244 3.42 4.49 13.57
N ILE A 245 2.97 3.75 14.60
CA ILE A 245 1.55 3.48 14.85
C ILE A 245 0.81 4.79 15.19
N TYR A 246 1.41 5.66 16.00
CA TYR A 246 0.87 6.99 16.28
C TYR A 246 0.64 7.80 14.99
N ILE A 247 1.60 7.83 14.07
CA ILE A 247 1.43 8.51 12.77
C ILE A 247 0.33 7.86 11.92
N VAL A 248 0.24 6.53 11.91
CA VAL A 248 -0.84 5.82 11.22
C VAL A 248 -2.21 6.26 11.74
N GLY A 249 -2.39 6.37 13.05
CA GLY A 249 -3.62 6.88 13.67
C GLY A 249 -3.94 8.32 13.24
N LYS A 250 -2.93 9.20 13.24
CA LYS A 250 -3.08 10.58 12.77
C LYS A 250 -3.49 10.65 11.29
N VAL A 251 -2.90 9.82 10.43
CA VAL A 251 -3.28 9.76 9.00
C VAL A 251 -4.69 9.21 8.81
N ALA A 252 -5.09 8.17 9.55
CA ALA A 252 -6.46 7.65 9.50
C ALA A 252 -7.48 8.72 9.90
N ARG A 253 -7.24 9.46 10.99
CA ARG A 253 -8.05 10.60 11.40
C ARG A 253 -8.10 11.68 10.33
N TRP A 254 -6.96 12.05 9.75
CA TRP A 254 -6.87 13.03 8.67
C TRP A 254 -7.74 12.64 7.46
N ILE A 255 -7.82 11.35 7.11
CA ILE A 255 -8.72 10.85 6.05
C ILE A 255 -10.20 11.03 6.47
N LYS A 256 -10.57 10.67 7.71
CA LYS A 256 -11.93 10.84 8.23
C LYS A 256 -12.39 12.30 8.17
N GLU A 257 -11.57 13.23 8.66
CA GLU A 257 -11.86 14.66 8.70
C GLU A 257 -12.03 15.28 7.30
N ARG A 258 -11.49 14.65 6.27
CA ARG A 258 -11.62 15.08 4.86
C ARG A 258 -12.79 14.43 4.11
N GLY A 259 -13.73 13.84 4.81
CA GLY A 259 -14.90 13.21 4.22
C GLY A 259 -14.75 11.71 3.94
N GLY A 260 -13.75 11.09 4.56
CA GLY A 260 -13.54 9.65 4.51
C GLY A 260 -13.10 9.13 3.14
N LEU A 261 -13.34 7.84 2.90
CA LEU A 261 -12.88 7.17 1.69
C LEU A 261 -13.57 7.67 0.41
N ALA A 262 -14.82 8.14 0.50
CA ALA A 262 -15.53 8.65 -0.67
C ALA A 262 -14.83 9.89 -1.24
N ALA A 263 -14.61 10.91 -0.42
CA ALA A 263 -13.91 12.13 -0.84
C ALA A 263 -12.46 11.83 -1.24
N MET A 264 -11.78 10.91 -0.55
CA MET A 264 -10.43 10.49 -0.89
C MET A 264 -10.37 9.82 -2.26
N GLY A 265 -11.32 8.94 -2.56
CA GLY A 265 -11.42 8.26 -3.85
C GLY A 265 -11.65 9.23 -5.02
N GLU A 266 -12.52 10.23 -4.84
CA GLU A 266 -12.76 11.29 -5.83
C GLU A 266 -11.48 12.12 -6.08
N ALA A 267 -10.80 12.54 -5.01
CA ALA A 267 -9.57 13.30 -5.11
C ALA A 267 -8.47 12.49 -5.82
N ASN A 268 -8.31 11.21 -5.48
CA ASN A 268 -7.34 10.33 -6.11
C ASN A 268 -7.66 10.05 -7.59
N ALA A 269 -8.93 9.85 -7.92
CA ALA A 269 -9.36 9.70 -9.31
C ALA A 269 -9.04 10.94 -10.15
N LYS A 270 -9.32 12.15 -9.62
CA LYS A 270 -8.98 13.42 -10.27
C LYS A 270 -7.49 13.56 -10.50
N LYS A 271 -6.66 13.26 -9.49
CA LYS A 271 -5.19 13.29 -9.61
C LYS A 271 -4.68 12.34 -10.69
N ALA A 272 -5.18 11.10 -10.70
CA ALA A 272 -4.77 10.11 -11.69
C ALA A 272 -5.18 10.51 -13.10
N ALA A 273 -6.41 11.00 -13.28
CA ALA A 273 -6.92 11.46 -14.58
C ALA A 273 -6.01 12.53 -15.20
N LEU A 274 -5.57 13.54 -14.44
CA LEU A 274 -4.67 14.58 -14.94
C LEU A 274 -3.39 14.03 -15.58
N LEU A 275 -2.77 13.03 -14.96
CA LEU A 275 -1.54 12.44 -15.51
C LEU A 275 -1.81 11.51 -16.69
N TYR A 276 -2.89 10.72 -16.63
CA TYR A 276 -3.25 9.85 -17.75
C TYR A 276 -3.70 10.66 -18.96
N ASP A 277 -4.40 11.78 -18.78
CA ASP A 277 -4.74 12.70 -19.86
C ASP A 277 -3.49 13.31 -20.49
N ALA A 278 -2.49 13.72 -19.69
CA ALA A 278 -1.21 14.20 -20.18
C ALA A 278 -0.44 13.12 -20.98
N ILE A 279 -0.54 11.86 -20.58
CA ILE A 279 0.06 10.72 -21.30
C ILE A 279 -0.69 10.45 -22.58
N ASP A 280 -2.00 10.28 -22.52
CA ASP A 280 -2.83 9.86 -23.66
C ASP A 280 -2.91 10.91 -24.76
N SER A 281 -2.89 12.21 -24.40
CA SER A 281 -2.87 13.34 -25.36
C SER A 281 -1.49 13.64 -25.96
N SER A 282 -0.46 12.91 -25.54
CA SER A 282 0.94 13.19 -25.96
C SER A 282 1.31 12.66 -27.35
N GLU A 283 0.35 12.04 -28.09
CA GLU A 283 0.59 11.43 -29.42
C GLU A 283 1.73 10.39 -29.39
N GLY A 284 1.88 9.67 -28.26
CA GLY A 284 2.89 8.63 -28.07
C GLY A 284 4.24 9.12 -27.59
N PHE A 285 4.42 10.42 -27.34
CA PHE A 285 5.64 10.93 -26.70
C PHE A 285 5.79 10.38 -25.27
N TYR A 286 4.72 10.42 -24.47
CA TYR A 286 4.64 9.67 -23.22
C TYR A 286 3.88 8.37 -23.47
N ARG A 287 4.47 7.25 -23.07
CA ARG A 287 3.88 5.92 -23.23
C ARG A 287 3.62 5.31 -21.85
N GLY A 288 2.36 5.23 -21.44
CA GLY A 288 1.94 4.54 -20.22
C GLY A 288 2.25 3.04 -20.30
N HIS A 289 2.65 2.45 -19.18
CA HIS A 289 2.90 1.00 -19.12
C HIS A 289 1.60 0.20 -19.00
N ALA A 290 0.70 0.63 -18.12
CA ALA A 290 -0.52 -0.10 -17.81
C ALA A 290 -1.59 0.01 -18.92
N ALA A 291 -2.25 -1.10 -19.23
CA ALA A 291 -3.46 -1.13 -20.01
C ALA A 291 -4.56 -0.27 -19.37
N LYS A 292 -5.42 0.36 -20.18
CA LYS A 292 -6.39 1.36 -19.68
C LYS A 292 -7.32 0.83 -18.59
N ASP A 293 -7.74 -0.42 -18.69
CA ASP A 293 -8.61 -1.11 -17.75
C ASP A 293 -7.92 -1.56 -16.45
N SER A 294 -6.61 -1.44 -16.40
CA SER A 294 -5.78 -1.83 -15.25
C SER A 294 -4.93 -0.69 -14.69
N ARG A 295 -5.19 0.56 -15.07
CA ARG A 295 -4.41 1.73 -14.65
C ARG A 295 -4.55 2.00 -13.16
N SER A 296 -3.42 2.13 -12.47
CA SER A 296 -3.37 2.51 -11.06
C SER A 296 -3.77 3.95 -10.82
N ARG A 297 -4.57 4.20 -9.77
CA ARG A 297 -4.87 5.54 -9.27
C ARG A 297 -3.79 6.08 -8.32
N MET A 298 -2.84 5.23 -7.92
CA MET A 298 -1.80 5.56 -6.94
C MET A 298 -0.40 5.71 -7.54
N ASN A 299 -0.10 4.93 -8.59
CA ASN A 299 1.23 4.88 -9.19
C ASN A 299 1.12 4.96 -10.72
N VAL A 300 1.36 6.13 -11.26
CA VAL A 300 1.33 6.35 -12.71
C VAL A 300 2.72 6.14 -13.29
N THR A 301 2.86 5.15 -14.17
CA THR A 301 4.14 4.77 -14.79
C THR A 301 4.13 5.07 -16.28
N PHE A 302 5.22 5.63 -16.79
CA PHE A 302 5.34 5.97 -18.21
C PHE A 302 6.80 6.00 -18.66
N ARG A 303 6.98 5.92 -19.98
CA ARG A 303 8.27 6.00 -20.69
C ARG A 303 8.29 7.18 -21.64
N LEU A 304 9.48 7.69 -21.94
CA LEU A 304 9.73 8.61 -23.03
C LEU A 304 10.34 7.85 -24.23
N PRO A 305 10.48 8.50 -25.41
CA PRO A 305 11.00 7.85 -26.62
C PRO A 305 12.39 7.24 -26.45
N THR A 306 13.29 7.90 -25.69
CA THR A 306 14.65 7.43 -25.46
C THR A 306 15.06 7.55 -23.99
N GLU A 307 16.07 6.77 -23.58
CA GLU A 307 16.64 6.83 -22.22
C GLU A 307 17.32 8.18 -21.91
N GLU A 308 17.86 8.85 -22.93
CA GLU A 308 18.47 10.19 -22.80
C GLU A 308 17.40 11.20 -22.40
N LEU A 309 16.23 11.16 -23.05
CA LEU A 309 15.07 12.00 -22.70
C LEU A 309 14.53 11.67 -21.30
N GLU A 310 14.51 10.39 -20.90
CA GLU A 310 14.13 9.99 -19.54
C GLU A 310 15.07 10.59 -18.49
N LYS A 311 16.39 10.57 -18.72
CA LYS A 311 17.38 11.16 -17.83
C LYS A 311 17.25 12.69 -17.77
N ALA A 312 17.04 13.35 -18.91
CA ALA A 312 16.82 14.79 -18.99
C ALA A 312 15.54 15.19 -18.26
N PHE A 313 14.43 14.45 -18.47
CA PHE A 313 13.17 14.68 -17.78
C PHE A 313 13.32 14.62 -16.26
N VAL A 314 14.00 13.59 -15.73
CA VAL A 314 14.20 13.43 -14.29
C VAL A 314 15.08 14.56 -13.71
N ALA A 315 16.11 14.99 -14.45
CA ALA A 315 17.00 16.08 -14.03
C ALA A 315 16.25 17.42 -14.00
N GLU A 316 15.54 17.79 -15.09
CA GLU A 316 14.78 19.03 -15.18
C GLU A 316 13.59 19.07 -14.19
N ALA A 317 12.88 17.94 -13.99
CA ALA A 317 11.82 17.82 -13.01
C ALA A 317 12.29 18.22 -11.59
N LYS A 318 13.51 17.83 -11.21
CA LYS A 318 14.09 18.18 -9.91
C LYS A 318 14.28 19.69 -9.76
N GLU A 319 14.65 20.41 -10.83
CA GLU A 319 14.78 21.86 -10.84
C GLU A 319 13.43 22.56 -10.67
N HIS A 320 12.34 21.89 -11.07
CA HIS A 320 10.95 22.33 -10.86
C HIS A 320 10.34 21.86 -9.53
N ASN A 321 11.15 21.46 -8.53
CA ASN A 321 10.69 20.94 -7.23
C ASN A 321 9.83 19.66 -7.33
N LEU A 322 9.98 18.86 -8.38
CA LEU A 322 9.27 17.60 -8.60
C LEU A 322 10.25 16.44 -8.32
N GLY A 323 10.26 15.95 -7.08
CA GLY A 323 11.22 14.93 -6.63
C GLY A 323 10.66 13.51 -6.69
N GLY A 324 11.55 12.51 -6.87
CA GLY A 324 11.18 11.10 -6.74
C GLY A 324 10.47 10.47 -7.95
N ILE A 325 10.52 11.09 -9.13
CA ILE A 325 9.80 10.66 -10.34
C ILE A 325 10.48 9.49 -11.08
N LYS A 326 11.77 9.25 -10.84
CA LYS A 326 12.50 8.16 -11.52
C LYS A 326 11.81 6.81 -11.30
N GLY A 327 11.59 6.06 -12.37
CA GLY A 327 11.01 4.72 -12.34
C GLY A 327 11.87 3.70 -11.59
N HIS A 328 11.29 2.53 -11.31
CA HIS A 328 12.01 1.45 -10.66
C HIS A 328 13.12 0.91 -11.55
N ARG A 329 14.28 0.56 -10.96
CA ARG A 329 15.48 0.08 -11.69
C ARG A 329 15.22 -1.12 -12.62
N SER A 330 14.22 -1.95 -12.33
CA SER A 330 13.88 -3.13 -13.14
C SER A 330 13.02 -2.81 -14.36
N VAL A 331 12.35 -1.66 -14.40
CA VAL A 331 11.42 -1.26 -15.45
C VAL A 331 11.92 -0.04 -16.22
N GLY A 332 12.68 0.83 -15.55
CA GLY A 332 13.11 2.12 -16.09
C GLY A 332 11.99 3.15 -16.14
N GLY A 333 12.15 4.16 -16.98
CA GLY A 333 11.16 5.22 -17.18
C GLY A 333 10.91 6.09 -15.95
N MET A 334 9.70 6.59 -15.87
CA MET A 334 9.20 7.44 -14.79
C MET A 334 8.08 6.74 -14.02
N ARG A 335 7.94 7.12 -12.75
CA ARG A 335 6.81 6.73 -11.90
C ARG A 335 6.45 7.89 -10.99
N ALA A 336 5.25 8.41 -11.15
CA ALA A 336 4.64 9.35 -10.22
C ALA A 336 3.77 8.60 -9.21
N SER A 337 4.21 8.54 -7.95
CA SER A 337 3.40 8.01 -6.84
C SER A 337 2.58 9.14 -6.25
N ILE A 338 1.27 9.12 -6.47
CA ILE A 338 0.33 10.21 -6.18
C ILE A 338 -0.62 9.86 -5.04
N TYR A 339 -0.12 9.16 -4.05
CA TYR A 339 -0.86 8.68 -2.87
C TYR A 339 -1.80 9.73 -2.24
N ASN A 340 -2.56 9.31 -1.25
CA ASN A 340 -3.57 10.16 -0.59
C ASN A 340 -3.03 11.55 -0.21
N ALA A 341 -1.84 11.59 0.36
CA ALA A 341 -1.22 12.83 0.86
C ALA A 341 -0.62 13.74 -0.23
N MET A 342 -0.49 13.28 -1.49
CA MET A 342 -0.04 14.14 -2.58
C MET A 342 -1.10 15.19 -2.88
N PRO A 343 -0.79 16.49 -2.73
CA PRO A 343 -1.75 17.55 -3.03
C PRO A 343 -2.02 17.62 -4.53
N LEU A 344 -3.24 18.02 -4.90
CA LEU A 344 -3.64 18.20 -6.30
C LEU A 344 -2.67 19.14 -7.04
N ALA A 345 -2.26 20.24 -6.39
CA ALA A 345 -1.31 21.20 -6.96
C ALA A 345 0.02 20.55 -7.38
N GLY A 346 0.49 19.54 -6.67
CA GLY A 346 1.69 18.80 -7.05
C GLY A 346 1.52 18.00 -8.34
N VAL A 347 0.33 17.41 -8.51
CA VAL A 347 0.00 16.66 -9.73
C VAL A 347 -0.23 17.60 -10.92
N GLU A 348 -0.89 18.74 -10.69
CA GLU A 348 -1.06 19.81 -11.68
C GLU A 348 0.30 20.37 -12.14
N ALA A 349 1.23 20.60 -11.19
CA ALA A 349 2.59 21.02 -11.51
C ALA A 349 3.33 20.00 -12.37
N LEU A 350 3.20 18.69 -12.06
CA LEU A 350 3.80 17.64 -12.88
C LEU A 350 3.18 17.58 -14.28
N ALA A 351 1.87 17.66 -14.41
CA ALA A 351 1.19 17.65 -15.70
C ALA A 351 1.59 18.86 -16.56
N ALA A 352 1.69 20.06 -15.96
CA ALA A 352 2.18 21.26 -16.64
C ALA A 352 3.63 21.09 -17.10
N PHE A 353 4.50 20.59 -16.22
CA PHE A 353 5.89 20.29 -16.56
C PHE A 353 5.98 19.28 -17.72
N MET A 354 5.18 18.22 -17.74
CA MET A 354 5.13 17.26 -18.85
C MET A 354 4.78 17.95 -20.16
N ALA A 355 3.79 18.85 -20.16
CA ALA A 355 3.39 19.60 -21.35
C ALA A 355 4.51 20.52 -21.84
N GLU A 356 5.21 21.22 -20.96
CA GLU A 356 6.34 22.11 -21.29
C GLU A 356 7.56 21.33 -21.80
N PHE A 357 7.90 20.24 -21.13
CA PHE A 357 9.03 19.39 -21.52
C PHE A 357 8.84 18.84 -22.95
N ARG A 358 7.62 18.33 -23.26
CA ARG A 358 7.30 17.85 -24.61
C ARG A 358 7.48 18.92 -25.68
N LYS A 359 7.08 20.17 -25.42
CA LYS A 359 7.17 21.28 -26.40
C LYS A 359 8.61 21.67 -26.74
N LYS A 360 9.57 21.36 -25.89
CA LYS A 360 11.00 21.65 -26.07
C LYS A 360 11.72 20.58 -26.90
N GLN A 361 11.08 19.43 -27.12
CA GLN A 361 11.65 18.27 -27.83
C GLN A 361 11.11 18.18 -29.25
#